data_7ba91d2c2725899819ba95ce43c0d1e7
#
_entry.id   7ba91d2c2725899819ba95ce43c0d1e7
#
_cell.length_a   1.000
_cell.length_b   1.000
_cell.length_c   1.000
_cell.angle_alpha   90.00
_cell.angle_beta   90.00
_cell.angle_gamma   90.00
#
_symmetry.space_group_name_H-M   'P 1'
#
loop_
_entity.id
_entity.type
_entity.pdbx_description
1 polymer ?
#
loop_
_entity_poly.entity_id
_entity_poly.type
_entity_poly.pdbx_seq_one_letter_code
_entity_poly.pdbx_strand_id
1 'polypeptide(L)'
;MARLLPTVAAARPGGTKVTLGGLIQADAGWFNQSTSSRLAVGDVQDAAGLRRARFNAFGSVAENVDFRLALDFAAPARPSFVDAFLDFTKIPLLGNLRVGQFRQPEGLEVLTAQRFGVFMERAPNILLMPVRRMGIGTYNRSEDARCTWFVSTYRTGTDQYADDLNDNGAFAGMGRFTRLVWDGDHDKYLHLGGSFGFAGATNGRLQYGRLGGNSPEWGLFVGTIGTPEFANSTPSFVNTGQFSALNTVLSNLELVSTLGPCTLQGELTTSQVNRPDLPYAFFYAYYGQISWFLTGESRPYNRNLGVLDRVIPHTNSRPGHPFGGAWEIAARISSIDLTSGNINGGQLTDATVGLSWYANPYTRLYFNFIHSYLQKEPVGPSNANVFAMRAQVDF
;
A
#
# COMPACT_ATOMS: atom_id res chain seq x y z
N MET A 1 -34.08 -11.95 -5.57
CA MET A 1 -32.89 -11.09 -5.62
C MET A 1 -31.73 -11.88 -6.16
N ALA A 2 -31.25 -11.53 -7.36
CA ALA A 2 -30.26 -12.28 -8.10
C ALA A 2 -28.90 -12.27 -7.39
N ARG A 3 -28.33 -13.45 -7.20
CA ARG A 3 -26.92 -13.58 -6.79
C ARG A 3 -26.05 -12.95 -7.87
N LEU A 4 -25.37 -11.86 -7.56
CA LEU A 4 -24.24 -11.39 -8.35
C LEU A 4 -23.08 -12.36 -8.12
N LEU A 5 -23.07 -13.44 -8.88
CA LEU A 5 -21.92 -14.31 -9.01
C LEU A 5 -20.92 -13.61 -9.93
N PRO A 6 -19.60 -13.71 -9.70
CA PRO A 6 -18.62 -13.26 -10.67
C PRO A 6 -18.89 -13.98 -11.99
N THR A 7 -19.16 -13.23 -13.04
CA THR A 7 -19.44 -13.79 -14.36
C THR A 7 -18.15 -14.39 -14.90
N VAL A 8 -18.06 -15.71 -14.84
CA VAL A 8 -16.97 -16.45 -15.49
C VAL A 8 -17.30 -16.53 -16.97
N ALA A 9 -16.52 -15.86 -17.81
CA ALA A 9 -16.58 -16.07 -19.24
C ALA A 9 -16.22 -17.52 -19.57
N ALA A 10 -16.96 -18.15 -20.47
CA ALA A 10 -16.82 -19.56 -20.82
C ALA A 10 -15.39 -19.88 -21.28
N ALA A 11 -14.73 -20.81 -20.59
CA ALA A 11 -13.44 -21.34 -21.00
C ALA A 11 -13.63 -22.33 -22.17
N ARG A 12 -12.92 -22.12 -23.28
CA ARG A 12 -12.69 -23.18 -24.27
C ARG A 12 -11.66 -24.16 -23.69
N PRO A 13 -11.74 -25.48 -23.99
CA PRO A 13 -10.67 -26.42 -23.60
C PRO A 13 -9.32 -25.92 -24.14
N GLY A 14 -8.36 -25.62 -23.26
CA GLY A 14 -7.10 -24.95 -23.60
C GLY A 14 -7.23 -23.44 -23.88
N GLY A 15 -8.38 -22.83 -23.58
CA GLY A 15 -8.70 -21.43 -23.92
C GLY A 15 -8.44 -20.43 -22.82
N THR A 16 -8.46 -19.16 -23.19
CA THR A 16 -8.30 -18.00 -22.31
C THR A 16 -9.39 -17.98 -21.23
N LYS A 17 -8.99 -17.94 -19.97
CA LYS A 17 -9.88 -17.71 -18.84
C LYS A 17 -9.73 -16.27 -18.37
N VAL A 18 -10.83 -15.52 -18.35
CA VAL A 18 -10.85 -14.13 -17.87
C VAL A 18 -11.80 -14.02 -16.69
N THR A 19 -11.34 -13.44 -15.60
CA THR A 19 -12.15 -13.07 -14.45
C THR A 19 -12.17 -11.55 -14.36
N LEU A 20 -13.35 -10.99 -14.17
CA LEU A 20 -13.54 -9.57 -13.92
C LEU A 20 -13.77 -9.34 -12.44
N GLY A 21 -13.27 -8.22 -11.94
CA GLY A 21 -13.45 -7.82 -10.57
C GLY A 21 -13.32 -6.31 -10.41
N GLY A 22 -13.64 -5.81 -9.24
CA GLY A 22 -13.59 -4.38 -8.99
C GLY A 22 -13.37 -4.02 -7.53
N LEU A 23 -13.16 -2.73 -7.29
CA LEU A 23 -13.05 -2.14 -5.97
C LEU A 23 -13.59 -0.71 -6.03
N ILE A 24 -14.59 -0.42 -5.22
CA ILE A 24 -15.12 0.93 -5.00
C ILE A 24 -14.86 1.29 -3.54
N GLN A 25 -14.27 2.46 -3.32
CA GLN A 25 -14.09 3.06 -2.01
C GLN A 25 -14.58 4.50 -2.06
N ALA A 26 -15.57 4.82 -1.23
CA ALA A 26 -16.08 6.17 -1.01
C ALA A 26 -15.68 6.62 0.39
N ASP A 27 -15.04 7.76 0.48
CA ASP A 27 -14.47 8.32 1.69
C ASP A 27 -15.11 9.64 2.07
N ALA A 28 -15.12 9.93 3.37
CA ALA A 28 -15.35 11.25 3.92
C ALA A 28 -14.33 11.53 5.02
N GLY A 29 -13.89 12.78 5.16
CA GLY A 29 -12.91 13.20 6.15
C GLY A 29 -13.17 14.59 6.68
N TRP A 30 -12.98 14.77 7.99
CA TRP A 30 -13.13 16.03 8.72
C TRP A 30 -11.83 16.35 9.43
N PHE A 31 -11.37 17.60 9.28
CA PHE A 31 -10.08 18.04 9.72
C PHE A 31 -10.17 19.14 10.76
N ASN A 32 -9.48 18.97 11.87
CA ASN A 32 -9.31 20.00 12.89
C ASN A 32 -7.81 20.24 13.10
N GLN A 33 -7.32 21.35 12.53
CA GLN A 33 -5.92 21.75 12.58
C GLN A 33 -5.67 22.84 13.63
N SER A 34 -4.53 22.75 14.34
CA SER A 34 -4.00 23.89 15.09
C SER A 34 -3.65 25.04 14.15
N THR A 35 -3.57 26.26 14.68
CA THR A 35 -3.11 27.43 13.91
C THR A 35 -1.71 27.19 13.33
N SER A 36 -0.80 26.63 14.11
CA SER A 36 0.55 26.27 13.65
C SER A 36 0.51 25.27 12.50
N SER A 37 -0.40 24.27 12.53
CA SER A 37 -0.53 23.30 11.43
C SER A 37 -0.98 23.98 10.14
N ARG A 38 -1.95 24.90 10.21
CA ARG A 38 -2.38 25.68 9.04
C ARG A 38 -1.26 26.55 8.48
N LEU A 39 -0.43 27.12 9.33
CA LEU A 39 0.75 27.89 8.88
C LEU A 39 1.83 27.00 8.25
N ALA A 40 2.01 25.77 8.74
CA ALA A 40 3.04 24.86 8.26
C ALA A 40 2.68 24.18 6.93
N VAL A 41 1.42 23.83 6.71
CA VAL A 41 0.99 23.01 5.57
C VAL A 41 -0.19 23.57 4.77
N GLY A 42 -0.79 24.65 5.22
CA GLY A 42 -2.01 25.19 4.64
C GLY A 42 -3.28 24.67 5.32
N ASP A 43 -4.43 25.21 4.94
CA ASP A 43 -5.74 24.85 5.48
C ASP A 43 -6.28 23.62 4.75
N VAL A 44 -6.37 22.49 5.46
CA VAL A 44 -6.93 21.24 4.94
C VAL A 44 -8.44 21.28 5.08
N GLN A 45 -9.13 21.14 3.97
CA GLN A 45 -10.58 21.22 3.93
C GLN A 45 -11.24 19.86 4.18
N ASP A 46 -12.41 19.88 4.82
CA ASP A 46 -13.28 18.71 4.91
C ASP A 46 -13.73 18.29 3.50
N ALA A 47 -13.77 16.98 3.25
CA ALA A 47 -14.11 16.48 1.94
C ALA A 47 -14.78 15.11 1.95
N ALA A 48 -15.51 14.82 0.86
CA ALA A 48 -16.04 13.50 0.56
C ALA A 48 -15.91 13.19 -0.93
N GLY A 49 -15.61 11.93 -1.28
CA GLY A 49 -15.46 11.55 -2.68
C GLY A 49 -15.04 10.09 -2.87
N LEU A 50 -14.89 9.71 -4.13
CA LEU A 50 -14.39 8.38 -4.48
C LEU A 50 -12.88 8.31 -4.31
N ARG A 51 -12.45 7.45 -3.41
CA ARG A 51 -11.03 7.20 -3.16
C ARG A 51 -10.41 6.26 -4.19
N ARG A 52 -11.15 5.22 -4.57
CA ARG A 52 -10.81 4.26 -5.61
C ARG A 52 -12.07 3.81 -6.32
N ALA A 53 -11.98 3.72 -7.64
CA ALA A 53 -13.00 3.15 -8.51
C ALA A 53 -12.29 2.25 -9.53
N ARG A 54 -11.91 1.03 -9.08
CA ARG A 54 -11.04 0.13 -9.84
C ARG A 54 -11.82 -0.95 -10.57
N PHE A 55 -11.42 -1.18 -11.81
CA PHE A 55 -11.81 -2.32 -12.60
C PHE A 55 -10.58 -3.21 -12.83
N ASN A 56 -10.76 -4.52 -12.68
CA ASN A 56 -9.70 -5.50 -12.85
C ASN A 56 -10.14 -6.59 -13.82
N ALA A 57 -9.29 -6.93 -14.79
CA ALA A 57 -9.38 -8.12 -15.59
C ALA A 57 -8.12 -8.96 -15.35
N PHE A 58 -8.29 -10.22 -14.99
CA PHE A 58 -7.18 -11.13 -14.72
C PHE A 58 -7.54 -12.56 -15.09
N GLY A 59 -6.54 -13.37 -15.37
CA GLY A 59 -6.75 -14.78 -15.72
C GLY A 59 -5.57 -15.37 -16.46
N SER A 60 -5.83 -16.43 -17.23
CA SER A 60 -4.82 -17.18 -17.99
C SER A 60 -5.13 -17.11 -19.48
N VAL A 61 -4.12 -16.81 -20.29
CA VAL A 61 -4.19 -16.87 -21.77
C VAL A 61 -3.59 -18.16 -22.34
N ALA A 62 -2.79 -18.87 -21.54
CA ALA A 62 -2.24 -20.20 -21.80
C ALA A 62 -2.02 -20.93 -20.47
N GLU A 63 -1.63 -22.21 -20.50
CA GLU A 63 -1.41 -23.01 -19.28
C GLU A 63 -0.37 -22.45 -18.30
N ASN A 64 0.57 -21.67 -18.84
CA ASN A 64 1.68 -21.10 -18.07
C ASN A 64 1.80 -19.58 -18.26
N VAL A 65 0.78 -18.90 -18.78
CA VAL A 65 0.78 -17.45 -18.98
C VAL A 65 -0.48 -16.86 -18.37
N ASP A 66 -0.30 -16.18 -17.25
CA ASP A 66 -1.33 -15.39 -16.60
C ASP A 66 -1.18 -13.91 -16.91
N PHE A 67 -2.26 -13.15 -16.81
CA PHE A 67 -2.26 -11.71 -17.01
C PHE A 67 -3.06 -11.00 -15.94
N ARG A 68 -2.74 -9.73 -15.77
CA ARG A 68 -3.55 -8.80 -14.99
C ARG A 68 -3.54 -7.43 -15.62
N LEU A 69 -4.75 -6.85 -15.76
CA LEU A 69 -4.97 -5.46 -16.10
C LEU A 69 -5.88 -4.84 -15.04
N ALA A 70 -5.43 -3.79 -14.39
CA ALA A 70 -6.19 -3.05 -13.40
C ALA A 70 -6.13 -1.55 -13.71
N LEU A 71 -7.29 -0.93 -13.81
CA LEU A 71 -7.46 0.50 -14.05
C LEU A 71 -8.15 1.16 -12.85
N ASP A 72 -7.77 2.40 -12.53
CA ASP A 72 -8.44 3.22 -11.53
C ASP A 72 -9.06 4.44 -12.21
N PHE A 73 -10.37 4.61 -12.04
CA PHE A 73 -11.17 5.68 -12.60
C PHE A 73 -11.38 6.84 -11.61
N ALA A 74 -10.93 6.73 -10.38
CA ALA A 74 -11.01 7.80 -9.39
C ALA A 74 -9.94 8.88 -9.60
N ALA A 75 -8.94 8.62 -10.45
CA ALA A 75 -7.94 9.64 -10.80
C ALA A 75 -8.61 10.79 -11.57
N PRO A 76 -8.27 12.06 -11.24
CA PRO A 76 -8.75 13.19 -12.02
C PRO A 76 -8.20 13.12 -13.45
N ALA A 77 -8.90 13.68 -14.37
CA ALA A 77 -8.59 13.79 -15.80
C ALA A 77 -8.71 12.50 -16.62
N ARG A 78 -8.13 11.37 -16.26
CA ARG A 78 -8.21 10.11 -17.04
C ARG A 78 -7.93 8.88 -16.19
N PRO A 79 -8.45 7.70 -16.59
CA PRO A 79 -8.13 6.44 -15.91
C PRO A 79 -6.62 6.19 -15.87
N SER A 80 -6.13 5.68 -14.75
CA SER A 80 -4.72 5.34 -14.57
C SER A 80 -4.50 3.82 -14.55
N PHE A 81 -3.37 3.37 -15.12
CA PHE A 81 -2.94 1.99 -14.99
C PHE A 81 -2.46 1.71 -13.56
N VAL A 82 -3.11 0.78 -12.90
CA VAL A 82 -2.71 0.30 -11.56
C VAL A 82 -1.76 -0.88 -11.70
N ASP A 83 -2.22 -1.97 -12.26
CA ASP A 83 -1.41 -3.15 -12.59
C ASP A 83 -1.62 -3.48 -14.08
N ALA A 84 -0.53 -3.75 -14.80
CA ALA A 84 -0.58 -4.18 -16.20
C ALA A 84 0.62 -5.10 -16.44
N PHE A 85 0.44 -6.42 -16.29
CA PHE A 85 1.55 -7.37 -16.37
C PHE A 85 1.13 -8.74 -16.87
N LEU A 86 2.14 -9.50 -17.32
CA LEU A 86 2.09 -10.92 -17.63
C LEU A 86 2.93 -11.67 -16.60
N ASP A 87 2.43 -12.83 -16.16
CA ASP A 87 3.15 -13.82 -15.35
C ASP A 87 3.38 -15.08 -16.18
N PHE A 88 4.64 -15.42 -16.41
CA PHE A 88 5.04 -16.72 -16.93
C PHE A 88 5.26 -17.65 -15.74
N THR A 89 4.41 -18.64 -15.58
CA THR A 89 4.39 -19.52 -14.42
C THR A 89 5.10 -20.85 -14.68
N LYS A 90 5.46 -21.56 -13.62
CA LYS A 90 6.09 -22.91 -13.68
C LYS A 90 7.44 -22.94 -14.39
N ILE A 91 8.22 -21.85 -14.33
CA ILE A 91 9.58 -21.82 -14.89
C ILE A 91 10.51 -22.61 -13.98
N PRO A 92 11.23 -23.63 -14.48
CA PRO A 92 12.19 -24.38 -13.68
C PRO A 92 13.18 -23.46 -12.97
N LEU A 93 13.45 -23.71 -11.69
CA LEU A 93 14.34 -22.95 -10.79
C LEU A 93 13.84 -21.54 -10.43
N LEU A 94 13.22 -20.81 -11.34
CA LEU A 94 12.77 -19.42 -11.12
C LEU A 94 11.37 -19.32 -10.51
N GLY A 95 10.52 -20.32 -10.67
CA GLY A 95 9.14 -20.30 -10.26
C GLY A 95 8.25 -19.51 -11.23
N ASN A 96 8.09 -18.22 -11.01
CA ASN A 96 7.28 -17.33 -11.87
C ASN A 96 8.10 -16.13 -12.30
N LEU A 97 7.90 -15.69 -13.54
CA LEU A 97 8.50 -14.49 -14.10
C LEU A 97 7.41 -13.49 -14.44
N ARG A 98 7.45 -12.32 -13.85
CA ARG A 98 6.52 -11.22 -14.09
C ARG A 98 7.15 -10.14 -14.93
N VAL A 99 6.43 -9.66 -15.96
CA VAL A 99 6.87 -8.55 -16.83
C VAL A 99 5.73 -7.55 -16.97
N GLY A 100 6.01 -6.27 -16.74
CA GLY A 100 5.05 -5.19 -16.88
C GLY A 100 5.05 -4.24 -15.68
N GLN A 101 3.94 -3.55 -15.45
CA GLN A 101 3.76 -2.66 -14.31
C GLN A 101 3.13 -3.41 -13.14
N PHE A 102 3.84 -3.48 -12.03
CA PHE A 102 3.42 -4.18 -10.81
C PHE A 102 4.05 -3.56 -9.55
N ARG A 103 3.54 -3.97 -8.37
CA ARG A 103 4.14 -3.58 -7.09
C ARG A 103 5.50 -4.22 -6.92
N GLN A 104 6.49 -3.38 -6.62
CA GLN A 104 7.84 -3.83 -6.36
C GLN A 104 7.93 -4.57 -5.02
N PRO A 105 8.88 -5.50 -4.84
CA PRO A 105 8.96 -6.36 -3.66
C PRO A 105 9.49 -5.62 -2.43
N GLU A 106 8.75 -4.69 -1.91
CA GLU A 106 9.11 -3.92 -0.73
C GLU A 106 7.93 -3.77 0.22
N GLY A 107 8.12 -4.23 1.46
CA GLY A 107 7.18 -4.05 2.56
C GLY A 107 5.91 -4.89 2.48
N LEU A 108 5.49 -5.37 3.63
CA LEU A 108 4.27 -6.16 3.80
C LEU A 108 3.02 -5.34 3.47
N GLU A 109 2.93 -4.11 4.02
CA GLU A 109 1.74 -3.29 3.87
C GLU A 109 1.54 -2.82 2.42
N VAL A 110 2.65 -2.57 1.69
CA VAL A 110 2.59 -2.23 0.26
C VAL A 110 2.10 -3.41 -0.57
N LEU A 111 2.62 -4.61 -0.33
CA LEU A 111 2.27 -5.80 -1.09
C LEU A 111 0.90 -6.37 -0.72
N THR A 112 0.47 -6.21 0.53
CA THR A 112 -0.92 -6.52 0.94
C THR A 112 -1.89 -5.66 0.13
N ALA A 113 -2.93 -6.30 -0.42
CA ALA A 113 -3.95 -5.57 -1.15
C ALA A 113 -4.64 -4.56 -0.22
N GLN A 114 -4.80 -3.29 -0.67
CA GLN A 114 -5.35 -2.23 0.17
C GLN A 114 -6.73 -2.55 0.76
N ARG A 115 -7.54 -3.29 0.01
CA ARG A 115 -8.86 -3.76 0.48
C ARG A 115 -8.79 -4.68 1.71
N PHE A 116 -7.61 -5.21 2.04
CA PHE A 116 -7.37 -6.07 3.20
C PHE A 116 -6.63 -5.36 4.34
N GLY A 117 -6.25 -4.10 4.14
CA GLY A 117 -5.57 -3.29 5.14
C GLY A 117 -6.39 -3.12 6.43
N VAL A 118 -5.73 -2.97 7.56
CA VAL A 118 -6.37 -2.75 8.87
C VAL A 118 -7.05 -1.39 8.89
N PHE A 119 -6.34 -0.35 8.47
CA PHE A 119 -6.82 1.04 8.41
C PHE A 119 -7.21 1.44 7.00
N MET A 120 -7.91 2.57 6.88
CA MET A 120 -8.32 3.15 5.59
C MET A 120 -7.11 3.35 4.67
N GLU A 121 -5.97 3.75 5.26
CA GLU A 121 -4.74 3.98 4.50
C GLU A 121 -3.52 3.37 5.17
N ARG A 122 -2.47 3.18 4.37
CA ARG A 122 -1.18 2.67 4.81
C ARG A 122 -0.46 3.65 5.72
N ALA A 123 0.51 3.15 6.45
CA ALA A 123 1.42 3.97 7.23
C ALA A 123 2.34 4.81 6.33
N PRO A 124 2.93 5.92 6.84
CA PRO A 124 3.82 6.80 6.07
C PRO A 124 5.05 6.14 5.45
N ASN A 125 5.39 4.91 5.83
CA ASN A 125 6.45 4.10 5.22
C ASN A 125 6.36 4.07 3.68
N ILE A 126 5.14 4.07 3.13
CA ILE A 126 4.91 4.06 1.68
C ILE A 126 5.56 5.25 0.95
N LEU A 127 5.81 6.36 1.65
CA LEU A 127 6.42 7.55 1.07
C LEU A 127 7.90 7.37 0.73
N LEU A 128 8.56 6.37 1.31
CA LEU A 128 9.94 5.99 0.99
C LEU A 128 10.02 4.88 -0.07
N MET A 129 8.91 4.21 -0.38
CA MET A 129 8.85 2.99 -1.18
C MET A 129 8.52 3.26 -2.66
N PRO A 130 9.04 2.46 -3.61
CA PRO A 130 8.79 2.64 -5.05
C PRO A 130 7.36 2.30 -5.47
N VAL A 131 6.62 1.55 -4.68
CA VAL A 131 5.25 1.06 -4.89
C VAL A 131 5.10 0.31 -6.23
N ARG A 132 4.65 0.95 -7.30
CA ARG A 132 4.46 0.33 -8.63
C ARG A 132 5.40 0.94 -9.65
N ARG A 133 6.03 0.05 -10.42
CA ARG A 133 6.96 0.43 -11.49
C ARG A 133 6.87 -0.57 -12.64
N MET A 134 7.23 -0.10 -13.84
CA MET A 134 7.47 -0.95 -15.01
C MET A 134 8.78 -1.73 -14.79
N GLY A 135 8.71 -3.04 -14.87
CA GLY A 135 9.88 -3.88 -14.61
C GLY A 135 9.70 -5.35 -14.97
N ILE A 136 10.70 -6.12 -14.60
CA ILE A 136 10.73 -7.57 -14.69
C ILE A 136 11.13 -8.13 -13.34
N GLY A 137 10.50 -9.20 -12.90
CA GLY A 137 10.83 -9.83 -11.62
C GLY A 137 10.48 -11.29 -11.55
N THR A 138 11.15 -12.01 -10.69
CA THR A 138 10.92 -13.42 -10.45
C THR A 138 10.56 -13.67 -9.00
N TYR A 139 9.59 -14.54 -8.77
CA TYR A 139 9.09 -14.84 -7.44
C TYR A 139 8.66 -16.29 -7.29
N ASN A 140 8.80 -16.79 -6.08
CA ASN A 140 8.40 -18.15 -5.76
C ASN A 140 8.18 -18.31 -4.24
N ARG A 141 7.79 -19.52 -3.85
CA ARG A 141 7.70 -19.97 -2.47
C ARG A 141 8.41 -21.30 -2.29
N SER A 142 8.78 -21.64 -1.05
CA SER A 142 9.25 -22.97 -0.70
C SER A 142 8.12 -24.02 -0.83
N GLU A 143 8.48 -25.28 -0.95
CA GLU A 143 7.52 -26.40 -1.05
C GLU A 143 6.59 -26.49 0.18
N ASP A 144 7.15 -26.24 1.37
CA ASP A 144 6.41 -26.19 2.63
C ASP A 144 5.56 -24.91 2.80
N ALA A 145 5.60 -24.00 1.81
CA ALA A 145 4.91 -22.71 1.78
C ALA A 145 5.20 -21.82 3.01
N ARG A 146 6.35 -21.98 3.67
CA ARG A 146 6.79 -21.17 4.81
C ARG A 146 7.69 -20.02 4.40
N CYS A 147 8.39 -20.12 3.26
CA CYS A 147 9.25 -19.06 2.75
C CYS A 147 8.69 -18.53 1.42
N THR A 148 8.81 -17.23 1.20
CA THR A 148 8.60 -16.63 -0.13
C THR A 148 9.77 -15.73 -0.47
N TRP A 149 10.05 -15.60 -1.76
CA TRP A 149 11.04 -14.67 -2.25
C TRP A 149 10.54 -13.99 -3.54
N PHE A 150 10.95 -12.74 -3.73
CA PHE A 150 10.65 -11.95 -4.91
C PHE A 150 11.84 -11.02 -5.19
N VAL A 151 12.40 -11.09 -6.41
CA VAL A 151 13.47 -10.21 -6.87
C VAL A 151 13.04 -9.55 -8.17
N SER A 152 13.29 -8.26 -8.31
CA SER A 152 12.92 -7.51 -9.50
C SER A 152 13.94 -6.45 -9.89
N THR A 153 13.93 -6.08 -11.17
CA THR A 153 14.55 -4.86 -11.68
C THR A 153 13.48 -4.02 -12.39
N TYR A 154 13.56 -2.70 -12.25
CA TYR A 154 12.53 -1.79 -12.73
C TYR A 154 13.09 -0.41 -13.07
N ARG A 155 12.34 0.37 -13.85
CA ARG A 155 12.61 1.80 -14.06
C ARG A 155 12.18 2.61 -12.84
N THR A 156 13.00 3.58 -12.44
CA THR A 156 12.68 4.43 -11.27
C THR A 156 11.66 5.52 -11.58
N GLY A 157 11.53 5.95 -12.84
CA GLY A 157 10.47 6.83 -13.29
C GLY A 157 9.08 6.21 -13.12
N THR A 158 8.07 7.04 -12.98
CA THR A 158 6.67 6.63 -12.88
C THR A 158 5.90 7.09 -14.09
N ASP A 159 5.17 6.18 -14.72
CA ASP A 159 4.34 6.50 -15.86
C ASP A 159 3.03 5.70 -15.84
N GLN A 160 2.07 6.20 -15.07
CA GLN A 160 0.75 5.57 -14.97
C GLN A 160 -0.14 5.78 -16.21
N TYR A 161 0.27 6.65 -17.14
CA TYR A 161 -0.48 6.98 -18.34
C TYR A 161 0.24 6.56 -19.63
N ALA A 162 1.44 5.99 -19.51
CA ALA A 162 2.30 5.60 -20.62
C ALA A 162 2.68 6.77 -21.56
N ASP A 163 2.88 7.95 -21.00
CA ASP A 163 3.21 9.18 -21.75
C ASP A 163 4.55 9.83 -21.34
N ASP A 164 5.26 9.27 -20.35
CA ASP A 164 6.61 9.72 -19.97
C ASP A 164 7.68 9.00 -20.78
N LEU A 165 8.09 9.60 -21.87
CA LEU A 165 9.15 9.09 -22.75
C LEU A 165 10.51 9.78 -22.52
N ASN A 166 10.58 10.81 -21.67
CA ASN A 166 11.74 11.70 -21.58
C ASN A 166 12.75 11.33 -20.49
N ASP A 167 12.55 10.19 -19.82
CA ASP A 167 13.45 9.74 -18.78
C ASP A 167 14.59 8.91 -19.39
N ASN A 168 15.84 9.41 -19.34
CA ASN A 168 17.04 8.61 -19.62
C ASN A 168 17.23 7.44 -18.63
N GLY A 169 16.27 7.28 -17.71
CA GLY A 169 15.90 6.12 -16.96
C GLY A 169 16.98 5.54 -16.07
N ALA A 170 17.04 6.02 -14.85
CA ALA A 170 17.68 5.27 -13.81
C ALA A 170 16.91 3.94 -13.60
N PHE A 171 17.65 2.87 -13.36
CA PHE A 171 17.11 1.55 -13.02
C PHE A 171 17.30 1.26 -11.54
N ALA A 172 16.50 0.34 -11.06
CA ALA A 172 16.56 -0.16 -9.70
C ALA A 172 16.53 -1.68 -9.67
N GLY A 173 17.10 -2.25 -8.62
CA GLY A 173 16.98 -3.65 -8.27
C GLY A 173 16.48 -3.77 -6.83
N MET A 174 15.56 -4.70 -6.57
CA MET A 174 15.00 -4.94 -5.25
C MET A 174 14.70 -6.42 -5.03
N GLY A 175 14.94 -6.87 -3.80
CA GLY A 175 14.62 -8.22 -3.36
C GLY A 175 13.91 -8.21 -2.02
N ARG A 176 12.94 -9.11 -1.85
CA ARG A 176 12.23 -9.38 -0.59
C ARG A 176 12.29 -10.87 -0.30
N PHE A 177 12.52 -11.20 0.97
CA PHE A 177 12.45 -12.55 1.50
C PHE A 177 11.55 -12.56 2.73
N THR A 178 10.73 -13.60 2.88
CA THR A 178 9.85 -13.75 4.05
C THR A 178 9.85 -15.18 4.54
N ARG A 179 9.57 -15.35 5.83
CA ARG A 179 9.45 -16.65 6.47
C ARG A 179 8.36 -16.65 7.55
N LEU A 180 7.54 -17.70 7.54
CA LEU A 180 6.75 -18.09 8.69
C LEU A 180 7.67 -18.83 9.67
N VAL A 181 8.15 -18.09 10.69
CA VAL A 181 9.04 -18.60 11.72
C VAL A 181 8.30 -19.56 12.64
N TRP A 182 7.08 -19.22 12.94
CA TRP A 182 6.14 -20.06 13.64
C TRP A 182 4.84 -20.15 12.84
N ASP A 183 4.34 -21.36 12.71
CA ASP A 183 3.18 -21.71 11.95
C ASP A 183 2.39 -22.71 12.78
N GLY A 184 1.53 -22.19 13.64
CA GLY A 184 0.52 -22.92 14.37
C GLY A 184 -0.69 -23.23 13.47
N ASP A 185 -1.81 -23.54 14.08
CA ASP A 185 -3.06 -23.69 13.34
C ASP A 185 -3.36 -22.44 12.50
N HIS A 186 -4.34 -22.51 11.61
CA HIS A 186 -4.66 -21.45 10.61
C HIS A 186 -4.83 -20.04 11.17
N ASP A 187 -5.07 -19.89 12.47
CA ASP A 187 -5.30 -18.66 13.20
C ASP A 187 -4.10 -18.19 14.06
N LYS A 188 -2.94 -18.91 13.95
CA LYS A 188 -1.73 -18.61 14.73
C LYS A 188 -0.49 -18.71 13.87
N TYR A 189 0.19 -17.61 13.69
CA TYR A 189 1.45 -17.58 12.93
C TYR A 189 2.33 -16.40 13.33
N LEU A 190 3.64 -16.55 13.08
CA LEU A 190 4.63 -15.49 13.15
C LEU A 190 5.36 -15.39 11.81
N HIS A 191 5.17 -14.28 11.15
CA HIS A 191 5.86 -13.91 9.92
C HIS A 191 6.97 -12.91 10.23
N LEU A 192 8.15 -13.16 9.69
CA LEU A 192 9.24 -12.21 9.59
C LEU A 192 9.64 -12.07 8.13
N GLY A 193 9.98 -10.87 7.73
CA GLY A 193 10.46 -10.60 6.39
C GLY A 193 11.33 -9.35 6.32
N GLY A 194 11.90 -9.15 5.16
CA GLY A 194 12.66 -7.95 4.85
C GLY A 194 12.90 -7.82 3.37
N SER A 195 13.16 -6.58 2.97
CA SER A 195 13.54 -6.23 1.61
C SER A 195 14.72 -5.29 1.60
N PHE A 196 15.48 -5.38 0.50
CA PHE A 196 16.63 -4.55 0.24
C PHE A 196 16.70 -4.22 -1.25
N GLY A 197 17.01 -2.96 -1.56
CA GLY A 197 17.11 -2.51 -2.93
C GLY A 197 18.05 -1.34 -3.13
N PHE A 198 18.44 -1.17 -4.38
CA PHE A 198 19.22 -0.07 -4.86
C PHE A 198 18.52 0.58 -6.04
N ALA A 199 18.41 1.90 -6.05
CA ALA A 199 17.77 2.65 -7.13
C ALA A 199 18.61 3.86 -7.54
N GLY A 200 18.84 4.02 -8.83
CA GLY A 200 19.40 5.25 -9.39
C GLY A 200 18.41 6.39 -9.32
N ALA A 201 18.88 7.61 -9.11
CA ALA A 201 18.04 8.79 -9.09
C ALA A 201 17.65 9.20 -10.52
N THR A 202 16.36 9.41 -10.76
CA THR A 202 15.85 9.89 -12.05
C THR A 202 16.31 11.32 -12.32
N ASN A 203 17.00 11.54 -13.44
CA ASN A 203 17.54 12.84 -13.82
C ASN A 203 18.39 13.51 -12.72
N GLY A 204 19.11 12.72 -11.90
CA GLY A 204 19.94 13.22 -10.82
C GLY A 204 19.17 13.85 -9.66
N ARG A 205 17.87 13.56 -9.52
CA ARG A 205 16.99 14.14 -8.49
C ARG A 205 16.14 13.07 -7.81
N LEU A 206 15.83 13.34 -6.56
CA LEU A 206 14.95 12.55 -5.73
C LEU A 206 14.00 13.46 -4.94
N GLN A 207 12.82 12.95 -4.60
CA GLN A 207 11.87 13.60 -3.72
C GLN A 207 11.11 12.55 -2.91
N TYR A 208 11.03 12.73 -1.60
CA TYR A 208 10.17 11.95 -0.70
C TYR A 208 9.04 12.82 -0.15
N GLY A 209 7.98 12.17 0.36
CA GLY A 209 6.82 12.86 0.93
C GLY A 209 5.80 13.31 -0.11
N ARG A 210 6.08 13.10 -1.39
CA ARG A 210 5.12 13.23 -2.46
C ARG A 210 5.18 11.96 -3.32
N LEU A 211 4.13 11.18 -3.30
CA LEU A 211 3.96 10.17 -4.34
C LEU A 211 3.80 10.97 -5.62
N GLY A 212 4.81 10.97 -6.47
CA GLY A 212 4.87 11.79 -7.68
C GLY A 212 3.55 11.73 -8.45
N GLY A 213 3.17 12.81 -9.13
CA GLY A 213 1.89 12.96 -9.84
C GLY A 213 1.55 11.84 -10.85
N ASN A 214 2.49 10.93 -11.08
CA ASN A 214 2.40 9.78 -11.98
C ASN A 214 2.39 8.43 -11.23
N SER A 215 2.18 8.38 -9.91
CA SER A 215 2.03 7.10 -9.21
C SER A 215 0.62 6.55 -9.40
N PRO A 216 0.44 5.25 -9.72
CA PRO A 216 -0.89 4.62 -9.74
C PRO A 216 -1.54 4.52 -8.35
N GLU A 217 -0.85 4.90 -7.31
CA GLU A 217 -1.37 5.18 -5.97
C GLU A 217 -1.67 6.69 -5.78
N TRP A 218 -1.73 7.44 -6.87
CA TRP A 218 -2.04 8.88 -6.90
C TRP A 218 -3.39 9.17 -6.25
N GLY A 219 -3.52 10.27 -5.55
CA GLY A 219 -4.67 10.52 -4.69
C GLY A 219 -4.57 9.86 -3.32
N LEU A 220 -3.54 9.08 -3.06
CA LEU A 220 -3.14 8.60 -1.76
C LEU A 220 -2.20 9.62 -1.15
N PHE A 221 -2.53 10.20 -0.07
CA PHE A 221 -1.65 10.83 0.87
C PHE A 221 -0.32 11.30 0.33
N VAL A 222 -0.28 12.47 0.10
CA VAL A 222 0.94 13.20 -0.09
C VAL A 222 1.49 13.59 1.29
N GLY A 223 2.13 12.64 1.97
CA GLY A 223 2.76 12.93 3.27
C GLY A 223 1.78 13.40 4.33
N THR A 224 0.55 12.93 4.23
CA THR A 224 -0.52 13.28 5.13
C THR A 224 -0.87 12.15 6.06
N ILE A 225 -1.58 12.48 7.03
CA ILE A 225 -2.26 11.78 8.10
C ILE A 225 -3.13 10.60 7.63
N GLY A 226 -2.78 9.79 6.69
CA GLY A 226 -3.64 8.67 6.34
C GLY A 226 -5.03 9.06 5.81
N THR A 227 -5.21 10.22 5.16
CA THR A 227 -6.49 10.71 4.65
C THR A 227 -6.54 10.78 3.13
N PRO A 228 -7.70 10.70 2.51
CA PRO A 228 -7.84 10.80 1.07
C PRO A 228 -7.42 12.19 0.56
N GLU A 229 -6.68 12.22 -0.53
CA GLU A 229 -6.48 13.42 -1.31
C GLU A 229 -7.66 13.58 -2.25
N PHE A 230 -8.41 14.64 -2.07
CA PHE A 230 -9.49 15.01 -2.98
C PHE A 230 -8.96 16.04 -3.97
N ALA A 231 -8.83 15.63 -5.22
CA ALA A 231 -8.51 16.52 -6.35
C ALA A 231 -7.26 17.40 -6.13
N ASN A 232 -6.16 16.85 -5.61
CA ASN A 232 -4.91 17.59 -5.30
C ASN A 232 -5.04 18.69 -4.23
N SER A 233 -6.09 18.69 -3.45
CA SER A 233 -6.37 19.76 -2.49
C SER A 233 -5.78 19.53 -1.10
N THR A 234 -5.37 18.29 -0.78
CA THR A 234 -4.79 17.99 0.53
C THR A 234 -3.29 18.29 0.51
N PRO A 235 -2.80 19.27 1.29
CA PRO A 235 -1.39 19.61 1.32
C PRO A 235 -0.55 18.50 1.95
N SER A 236 0.69 18.35 1.49
CA SER A 236 1.66 17.42 2.08
C SER A 236 2.10 17.89 3.45
N PHE A 237 1.93 17.06 4.48
CA PHE A 237 2.46 17.35 5.82
C PHE A 237 3.98 17.26 5.84
N VAL A 238 4.56 16.23 5.23
CA VAL A 238 6.01 16.08 5.07
C VAL A 238 6.40 16.01 3.60
N ASN A 239 7.49 16.66 3.22
CA ASN A 239 7.97 16.68 1.84
C ASN A 239 9.39 17.22 1.80
N THR A 240 10.34 16.46 1.27
CA THR A 240 11.74 16.88 1.12
C THR A 240 11.91 18.02 0.10
N GLY A 241 10.91 18.26 -0.77
CA GLY A 241 11.17 18.92 -2.03
C GLY A 241 12.09 18.09 -2.93
N GLN A 242 12.36 18.56 -4.13
CA GLN A 242 13.35 17.95 -5.02
C GLN A 242 14.76 18.31 -4.56
N PHE A 243 15.63 17.33 -4.43
CA PHE A 243 17.03 17.51 -4.11
C PHE A 243 17.93 16.65 -4.99
N SER A 244 19.21 17.06 -5.14
CA SER A 244 20.19 16.35 -5.95
C SER A 244 20.55 15.01 -5.32
N ALA A 245 20.49 13.95 -6.11
CA ALA A 245 20.79 12.59 -5.69
C ALA A 245 21.45 11.80 -6.83
N LEU A 246 22.36 10.90 -6.50
CA LEU A 246 22.95 9.93 -7.42
C LEU A 246 22.18 8.62 -7.41
N ASN A 247 21.97 8.09 -6.22
CA ASN A 247 21.26 6.84 -5.99
C ASN A 247 20.77 6.75 -4.55
N THR A 248 19.92 5.77 -4.28
CA THR A 248 19.43 5.44 -2.95
C THR A 248 19.51 3.94 -2.68
N VAL A 249 19.80 3.62 -1.42
CA VAL A 249 19.67 2.28 -0.84
C VAL A 249 18.43 2.27 0.02
N LEU A 250 17.52 1.33 -0.27
CA LEU A 250 16.26 1.12 0.44
C LEU A 250 16.32 -0.18 1.24
N SER A 251 15.86 -0.15 2.47
CA SER A 251 15.74 -1.34 3.31
C SER A 251 14.42 -1.32 4.06
N ASN A 252 13.81 -2.50 4.21
CA ASN A 252 12.60 -2.67 5.01
C ASN A 252 12.71 -3.94 5.84
N LEU A 253 12.26 -3.88 7.08
CA LEU A 253 12.03 -5.02 7.95
C LEU A 253 10.55 -5.10 8.28
N GLU A 254 9.98 -6.30 8.33
CA GLU A 254 8.57 -6.52 8.54
C GLU A 254 8.29 -7.68 9.50
N LEU A 255 7.25 -7.51 10.31
CA LEU A 255 6.78 -8.49 11.26
C LEU A 255 5.25 -8.53 11.28
N VAL A 256 4.68 -9.74 11.33
CA VAL A 256 3.28 -9.97 11.71
C VAL A 256 3.21 -11.17 12.65
N SER A 257 2.49 -11.01 13.74
CA SER A 257 2.11 -12.11 14.65
C SER A 257 0.60 -12.13 14.80
N THR A 258 -0.04 -13.23 14.48
CA THR A 258 -1.47 -13.46 14.70
C THR A 258 -1.67 -14.56 15.72
N LEU A 259 -2.52 -14.29 16.70
CA LEU A 259 -2.88 -15.19 17.80
C LEU A 259 -4.41 -15.17 17.96
N GLY A 260 -5.10 -16.02 17.19
CA GLY A 260 -6.55 -15.99 17.11
C GLY A 260 -7.06 -14.61 16.64
N PRO A 261 -7.93 -13.94 17.39
CA PRO A 261 -8.49 -12.66 16.97
C PRO A 261 -7.52 -11.48 17.06
N CYS A 262 -6.36 -11.65 17.70
CA CYS A 262 -5.37 -10.59 17.90
C CYS A 262 -4.28 -10.67 16.82
N THR A 263 -3.99 -9.55 16.17
CA THR A 263 -2.86 -9.41 15.23
C THR A 263 -2.00 -8.22 15.60
N LEU A 264 -0.70 -8.45 15.74
CA LEU A 264 0.35 -7.44 15.85
C LEU A 264 1.08 -7.35 14.51
N GLN A 265 1.32 -6.14 14.00
CA GLN A 265 2.04 -5.90 12.75
C GLN A 265 2.93 -4.68 12.89
N GLY A 266 4.10 -4.70 12.25
CA GLY A 266 5.00 -3.56 12.20
C GLY A 266 5.99 -3.64 11.07
N GLU A 267 6.44 -2.48 10.62
CA GLU A 267 7.51 -2.33 9.63
C GLU A 267 8.43 -1.18 9.99
N LEU A 268 9.71 -1.31 9.61
CA LEU A 268 10.71 -0.25 9.63
C LEU A 268 11.30 -0.13 8.22
N THR A 269 11.20 1.06 7.63
CA THR A 269 11.74 1.38 6.32
C THR A 269 12.82 2.43 6.44
N THR A 270 13.93 2.25 5.76
CA THR A 270 15.03 3.23 5.71
C THR A 270 15.42 3.54 4.27
N SER A 271 15.88 4.76 4.05
CA SER A 271 16.45 5.21 2.78
C SER A 271 17.73 5.99 3.02
N GLN A 272 18.83 5.49 2.47
CA GLN A 272 20.10 6.19 2.44
C GLN A 272 20.37 6.69 1.03
N VAL A 273 20.50 8.00 0.86
CA VAL A 273 20.66 8.64 -0.44
C VAL A 273 22.08 9.19 -0.59
N ASN A 274 22.79 8.73 -1.61
CA ASN A 274 24.07 9.29 -2.01
C ASN A 274 23.83 10.56 -2.84
N ARG A 275 24.56 11.61 -2.52
CA ARG A 275 24.41 12.95 -3.10
C ARG A 275 25.72 13.39 -3.75
N PRO A 276 25.68 14.12 -4.89
CA PRO A 276 26.91 14.67 -5.45
C PRO A 276 27.49 15.74 -4.51
N ASP A 277 28.76 15.61 -4.19
CA ASP A 277 29.57 16.59 -3.42
C ASP A 277 28.99 16.97 -2.04
N LEU A 278 28.10 16.18 -1.49
CA LEU A 278 27.45 16.39 -0.21
C LEU A 278 27.43 15.09 0.62
N PRO A 279 27.37 15.18 1.95
CA PRO A 279 27.11 14.00 2.78
C PRO A 279 25.84 13.29 2.37
N TYR A 280 25.80 11.96 2.56
CA TYR A 280 24.59 11.20 2.33
C TYR A 280 23.42 11.72 3.19
N ALA A 281 22.21 11.65 2.65
CA ALA A 281 20.99 11.90 3.41
C ALA A 281 20.41 10.56 3.88
N PHE A 282 19.84 10.54 5.09
CA PHE A 282 19.24 9.37 5.68
C PHE A 282 17.81 9.69 6.14
N PHE A 283 16.85 8.89 5.70
CA PHE A 283 15.45 9.02 6.04
C PHE A 283 14.94 7.68 6.56
N TYR A 284 13.95 7.71 7.44
CA TYR A 284 13.33 6.51 7.96
C TYR A 284 11.85 6.70 8.27
N ALA A 285 11.13 5.60 8.24
CA ALA A 285 9.73 5.54 8.66
C ALA A 285 9.45 4.20 9.31
N TYR A 286 8.60 4.19 10.33
CA TYR A 286 8.18 2.97 10.99
C TYR A 286 6.73 3.05 11.44
N TYR A 287 6.12 1.90 11.64
CA TYR A 287 4.87 1.78 12.35
C TYR A 287 4.81 0.49 13.15
N GLY A 288 3.99 0.54 14.20
CA GLY A 288 3.51 -0.61 14.94
C GLY A 288 2.00 -0.50 15.09
N GLN A 289 1.28 -1.60 14.85
CA GLN A 289 -0.17 -1.66 15.00
C GLN A 289 -0.62 -2.96 15.64
N ILE A 290 -1.72 -2.87 16.36
CA ILE A 290 -2.44 -4.01 16.91
C ILE A 290 -3.88 -3.95 16.45
N SER A 291 -4.47 -5.10 16.13
CA SER A 291 -5.88 -5.21 15.84
C SER A 291 -6.50 -6.41 16.55
N TRP A 292 -7.79 -6.31 16.84
CA TRP A 292 -8.55 -7.33 17.56
C TRP A 292 -9.94 -7.48 16.95
N PHE A 293 -10.28 -8.69 16.51
CA PHE A 293 -11.64 -9.02 16.09
C PHE A 293 -12.51 -9.31 17.30
N LEU A 294 -13.46 -8.41 17.58
CA LEU A 294 -14.41 -8.55 18.70
C LEU A 294 -15.35 -9.76 18.53
N THR A 295 -15.52 -10.20 17.31
CA THR A 295 -16.40 -11.31 16.91
C THR A 295 -15.66 -12.65 16.76
N GLY A 296 -14.32 -12.64 16.99
CA GLY A 296 -13.53 -13.87 17.10
C GLY A 296 -12.86 -14.35 15.81
N GLU A 297 -13.01 -13.63 14.69
CA GLU A 297 -12.27 -13.93 13.46
C GLU A 297 -10.76 -13.77 13.68
N SER A 298 -9.97 -14.36 12.79
CA SER A 298 -8.53 -14.16 12.72
C SER A 298 -8.14 -13.56 11.37
N ARG A 299 -6.99 -12.88 11.32
CA ARG A 299 -6.48 -12.29 10.09
C ARG A 299 -5.79 -13.35 9.24
N PRO A 300 -6.29 -13.63 8.02
CA PRO A 300 -5.71 -14.67 7.17
C PRO A 300 -4.37 -14.24 6.56
N TYR A 301 -3.54 -15.23 6.24
CA TYR A 301 -2.24 -15.08 5.63
C TYR A 301 -2.16 -15.80 4.28
N ASN A 302 -1.71 -15.11 3.25
CA ASN A 302 -1.46 -15.67 1.93
C ASN A 302 -0.05 -16.23 1.84
N ARG A 303 0.08 -17.54 1.96
CA ARG A 303 1.36 -18.26 1.94
C ARG A 303 2.06 -18.23 0.59
N ASN A 304 1.36 -17.92 -0.50
CA ASN A 304 1.96 -17.85 -1.83
C ASN A 304 2.74 -16.55 -2.05
N LEU A 305 2.32 -15.48 -1.38
CA LEU A 305 2.86 -14.13 -1.58
C LEU A 305 3.52 -13.57 -0.33
N GLY A 306 3.39 -14.24 0.83
CA GLY A 306 3.92 -13.75 2.08
C GLY A 306 3.26 -12.43 2.54
N VAL A 307 1.92 -12.33 2.44
CA VAL A 307 1.14 -11.11 2.77
C VAL A 307 -0.16 -11.47 3.49
N LEU A 308 -0.85 -10.46 4.00
CA LEU A 308 -2.18 -10.64 4.59
C LEU A 308 -3.25 -10.82 3.51
N ASP A 309 -4.34 -11.51 3.85
CA ASP A 309 -5.41 -11.86 2.92
C ASP A 309 -6.80 -11.44 3.43
N ARG A 310 -7.83 -11.81 2.69
CA ARG A 310 -9.24 -11.46 2.92
C ARG A 310 -9.77 -12.05 4.21
N VAL A 311 -10.32 -11.21 5.06
CA VAL A 311 -11.10 -11.64 6.23
C VAL A 311 -12.47 -12.12 5.78
N ILE A 312 -12.87 -13.29 6.27
CA ILE A 312 -14.19 -13.88 6.02
C ILE A 312 -14.93 -13.90 7.37
N PRO A 313 -15.98 -13.10 7.54
CA PRO A 313 -16.78 -13.11 8.77
C PRO A 313 -17.38 -14.47 9.06
N HIS A 314 -17.43 -14.88 10.31
CA HIS A 314 -18.11 -16.12 10.74
C HIS A 314 -19.59 -16.10 10.37
N THR A 315 -20.20 -14.92 10.42
CA THR A 315 -21.59 -14.70 9.99
C THR A 315 -21.65 -13.44 9.14
N ASN A 316 -22.53 -13.41 8.15
CA ASN A 316 -22.75 -12.20 7.35
C ASN A 316 -23.90 -11.37 7.92
N SER A 317 -23.82 -10.05 7.70
CA SER A 317 -24.97 -9.16 7.88
C SER A 317 -26.12 -9.58 6.95
N ARG A 318 -27.35 -9.59 7.45
CA ARG A 318 -28.56 -9.99 6.71
C ARG A 318 -29.82 -9.35 7.31
N PRO A 319 -30.95 -9.28 6.57
CA PRO A 319 -32.24 -8.89 7.15
C PRO A 319 -32.56 -9.75 8.38
N GLY A 320 -32.94 -9.11 9.50
CA GLY A 320 -33.13 -9.75 10.80
C GLY A 320 -31.85 -9.86 11.65
N HIS A 321 -30.67 -9.63 11.06
CA HIS A 321 -29.36 -9.58 11.75
C HIS A 321 -28.48 -8.47 11.14
N PRO A 322 -28.92 -7.21 11.17
CA PRO A 322 -28.28 -6.12 10.41
C PRO A 322 -26.85 -5.83 10.86
N PHE A 323 -26.51 -6.06 12.11
CA PHE A 323 -25.16 -5.89 12.68
C PHE A 323 -24.35 -7.19 12.74
N GLY A 324 -24.80 -8.27 12.08
CA GLY A 324 -23.96 -9.45 11.82
C GLY A 324 -22.76 -9.08 10.98
N GLY A 325 -21.79 -9.97 10.89
CA GLY A 325 -20.50 -9.71 10.26
C GLY A 325 -19.38 -9.66 11.29
N ALA A 326 -18.17 -9.32 10.84
CA ALA A 326 -17.02 -9.20 11.73
C ALA A 326 -16.79 -7.75 12.18
N TRP A 327 -16.44 -7.56 13.44
CA TRP A 327 -16.09 -6.28 14.02
C TRP A 327 -14.64 -6.29 14.48
N GLU A 328 -13.85 -5.33 14.00
CA GLU A 328 -12.43 -5.18 14.33
C GLU A 328 -12.16 -3.80 14.91
N ILE A 329 -11.46 -3.76 16.06
CA ILE A 329 -10.85 -2.55 16.59
C ILE A 329 -9.34 -2.60 16.37
N ALA A 330 -8.72 -1.44 16.17
CA ALA A 330 -7.28 -1.36 15.94
C ALA A 330 -6.69 -0.06 16.46
N ALA A 331 -5.39 -0.12 16.81
CA ALA A 331 -4.58 1.05 17.12
C ALA A 331 -3.24 0.97 16.38
N ARG A 332 -2.73 2.13 15.92
CA ARG A 332 -1.44 2.26 15.24
C ARG A 332 -0.71 3.51 15.73
N ILE A 333 0.59 3.38 15.94
CA ILE A 333 1.53 4.50 15.97
C ILE A 333 2.40 4.37 14.73
N SER A 334 2.56 5.45 14.01
CA SER A 334 3.43 5.53 12.83
C SER A 334 4.23 6.83 12.84
N SER A 335 5.46 6.78 12.31
CA SER A 335 6.32 7.95 12.23
C SER A 335 7.15 7.92 10.95
N ILE A 336 7.44 9.11 10.43
CA ILE A 336 8.37 9.32 9.32
C ILE A 336 9.22 10.56 9.59
N ASP A 337 10.52 10.45 9.34
CA ASP A 337 11.46 11.57 9.38
C ASP A 337 12.07 11.79 7.99
N LEU A 338 11.77 12.94 7.42
CA LEU A 338 12.29 13.41 6.13
C LEU A 338 13.26 14.58 6.30
N THR A 339 13.89 14.71 7.49
CA THR A 339 14.88 15.73 7.79
C THR A 339 16.28 15.12 7.83
N SER A 340 17.20 15.60 6.98
CA SER A 340 18.59 15.14 6.95
C SER A 340 19.52 16.20 6.39
N GLY A 341 20.48 16.66 7.19
CA GLY A 341 21.41 17.72 6.81
C GLY A 341 20.69 19.02 6.44
N ASN A 342 20.82 19.46 5.20
CA ASN A 342 20.13 20.65 4.68
C ASN A 342 18.74 20.38 4.08
N ILE A 343 18.23 19.17 4.21
CA ILE A 343 16.89 18.78 3.75
C ILE A 343 15.95 18.86 4.95
N ASN A 344 14.94 19.73 4.89
CA ASN A 344 13.95 19.96 5.94
C ASN A 344 12.58 19.47 5.49
N GLY A 345 12.44 18.16 5.25
CA GLY A 345 11.18 17.57 4.78
C GLY A 345 10.08 17.46 5.85
N GLY A 346 10.47 17.60 7.13
CA GLY A 346 9.59 17.51 8.31
C GLY A 346 9.55 16.10 8.91
N GLN A 347 9.11 16.05 10.17
CA GLN A 347 8.86 14.82 10.93
C GLN A 347 7.38 14.72 11.26
N LEU A 348 6.76 13.61 10.96
CA LEU A 348 5.34 13.36 11.23
C LEU A 348 5.18 12.10 12.07
N THR A 349 4.41 12.21 13.15
CA THR A 349 4.02 11.07 13.98
C THR A 349 2.51 11.04 14.12
N ASP A 350 1.89 9.92 13.79
CA ASP A 350 0.45 9.71 13.85
C ASP A 350 0.09 8.64 14.87
N ALA A 351 -0.89 8.95 15.72
CA ALA A 351 -1.60 7.97 16.52
C ALA A 351 -2.98 7.76 15.90
N THR A 352 -3.27 6.53 15.47
CA THR A 352 -4.53 6.18 14.80
C THR A 352 -5.28 5.13 15.60
N VAL A 353 -6.58 5.34 15.81
CA VAL A 353 -7.50 4.31 16.27
C VAL A 353 -8.55 4.07 15.20
N GLY A 354 -8.98 2.81 15.06
CA GLY A 354 -9.92 2.41 14.01
C GLY A 354 -10.95 1.42 14.52
N LEU A 355 -12.15 1.55 13.97
CA LEU A 355 -13.22 0.57 14.05
C LEU A 355 -13.58 0.17 12.64
N SER A 356 -13.68 -1.13 12.39
CA SER A 356 -14.08 -1.65 11.09
C SER A 356 -15.19 -2.67 11.24
N TRP A 357 -16.18 -2.58 10.36
CA TRP A 357 -17.26 -3.53 10.26
C TRP A 357 -17.24 -4.21 8.89
N TYR A 358 -17.00 -5.50 8.89
CA TYR A 358 -17.08 -6.37 7.72
C TYR A 358 -18.49 -6.95 7.63
N ALA A 359 -19.37 -6.33 6.89
CA ALA A 359 -20.74 -6.78 6.74
C ALA A 359 -20.81 -8.17 6.08
N ASN A 360 -19.87 -8.44 5.18
CA ASN A 360 -19.64 -9.71 4.50
C ASN A 360 -18.21 -9.71 3.94
N PRO A 361 -17.69 -10.78 3.28
CA PRO A 361 -16.33 -10.80 2.77
C PRO A 361 -15.97 -9.69 1.76
N TYR A 362 -16.96 -9.02 1.18
CA TYR A 362 -16.77 -8.06 0.09
C TYR A 362 -17.17 -6.63 0.44
N THR A 363 -17.85 -6.43 1.59
CA THR A 363 -18.36 -5.10 2.00
C THR A 363 -17.85 -4.75 3.38
N ARG A 364 -17.22 -3.60 3.51
CA ARG A 364 -16.62 -3.11 4.75
C ARG A 364 -16.87 -1.62 4.95
N LEU A 365 -17.16 -1.22 6.19
CA LEU A 365 -17.12 0.16 6.64
C LEU A 365 -15.93 0.36 7.58
N TYR A 366 -15.27 1.52 7.46
CA TYR A 366 -14.16 1.93 8.31
C TYR A 366 -14.49 3.25 8.98
N PHE A 367 -14.04 3.39 10.21
CA PHE A 367 -14.06 4.62 10.98
C PHE A 367 -12.67 4.78 11.61
N ASN A 368 -11.97 5.84 11.25
CA ASN A 368 -10.64 6.11 11.79
C ASN A 368 -10.64 7.48 12.47
N PHE A 369 -10.02 7.55 13.63
CA PHE A 369 -9.59 8.80 14.25
C PHE A 369 -8.07 8.85 14.27
N ILE A 370 -7.49 9.95 13.83
CA ILE A 370 -6.06 10.15 13.68
C ILE A 370 -5.68 11.44 14.40
N HIS A 371 -4.73 11.34 15.32
CA HIS A 371 -4.04 12.48 15.91
C HIS A 371 -2.65 12.56 15.32
N SER A 372 -2.34 13.66 14.65
CA SER A 372 -1.05 13.91 14.02
C SER A 372 -0.26 14.97 14.76
N TYR A 373 1.00 14.68 14.99
CA TYR A 373 2.00 15.59 15.46
C TYR A 373 3.04 15.81 14.35
N LEU A 374 3.15 17.05 13.89
CA LEU A 374 4.07 17.44 12.84
C LEU A 374 5.11 18.41 13.41
N GLN A 375 6.38 18.16 13.15
CA GLN A 375 7.48 19.11 13.35
C GLN A 375 8.06 19.49 11.99
N LYS A 376 7.91 20.76 11.61
CA LYS A 376 8.32 21.26 10.29
C LYS A 376 8.78 22.72 10.39
N GLU A 377 10.03 22.95 10.03
CA GLU A 377 10.57 24.29 9.94
C GLU A 377 9.94 25.09 8.77
N PRO A 378 9.81 26.43 8.90
CA PRO A 378 10.22 27.27 10.04
C PRO A 378 9.16 27.41 11.15
N VAL A 379 8.00 26.73 11.04
CA VAL A 379 6.87 26.91 11.98
C VAL A 379 7.10 26.17 13.30
N GLY A 380 7.82 25.03 13.26
CA GLY A 380 8.05 24.17 14.41
C GLY A 380 6.89 23.19 14.66
N PRO A 381 6.64 22.79 15.94
CA PRO A 381 5.67 21.77 16.28
C PRO A 381 4.21 22.22 16.05
N SER A 382 3.42 21.33 15.51
CA SER A 382 2.01 21.53 15.22
C SER A 382 1.21 20.21 15.29
N ASN A 383 -0.11 20.30 15.35
CA ASN A 383 -0.96 19.12 15.41
C ASN A 383 -2.23 19.27 14.57
N ALA A 384 -2.81 18.12 14.23
CA ALA A 384 -4.10 18.02 13.58
C ALA A 384 -4.84 16.77 14.05
N ASN A 385 -6.16 16.86 14.14
CA ASN A 385 -7.04 15.73 14.37
C ASN A 385 -7.87 15.48 13.13
N VAL A 386 -8.05 14.22 12.76
CA VAL A 386 -8.86 13.82 11.62
C VAL A 386 -9.81 12.72 12.03
N PHE A 387 -11.07 12.88 11.69
CA PHE A 387 -12.04 11.82 11.67
C PHE A 387 -12.30 11.43 10.22
N ALA A 388 -12.19 10.16 9.90
CA ALA A 388 -12.37 9.68 8.53
C ALA A 388 -13.23 8.42 8.49
N MET A 389 -14.05 8.31 7.43
CA MET A 389 -14.93 7.18 7.18
C MET A 389 -14.74 6.68 5.76
N ARG A 390 -14.86 5.38 5.56
CA ARG A 390 -14.86 4.74 4.24
C ARG A 390 -15.94 3.69 4.14
N ALA A 391 -16.67 3.71 3.03
CA ALA A 391 -17.47 2.59 2.56
C ALA A 391 -16.72 1.89 1.42
N GLN A 392 -16.55 0.58 1.54
CA GLN A 392 -15.83 -0.24 0.56
C GLN A 392 -16.70 -1.39 0.09
N VAL A 393 -16.69 -1.63 -1.22
CA VAL A 393 -17.16 -2.87 -1.83
C VAL A 393 -16.14 -3.35 -2.85
N ASP A 394 -15.85 -4.65 -2.83
CA ASP A 394 -15.04 -5.30 -3.85
C ASP A 394 -15.73 -6.59 -4.34
N PHE A 395 -15.51 -6.94 -5.59
CA PHE A 395 -16.17 -8.08 -6.25
C PHE A 395 -15.28 -8.75 -7.26
#